data_610efabaad3947c71f94c9d5b06c5437
#
_entry.id   610efabaad3947c71f94c9d5b06c5437
#
_cell.length_a   1.000
_cell.length_b   1.000
_cell.length_c   1.000
_cell.angle_alpha   90.00
_cell.angle_beta   90.00
_cell.angle_gamma   90.00
#
_symmetry.space_group_name_H-M   'P 1'
#
loop_
_entity.id
_entity.type
_entity.pdbx_description
1 polymer ?
#
loop_
_entity_poly.entity_id
_entity_poly.type
_entity_poly.pdbx_seq_one_letter_code
_entity_poly.pdbx_strand_id
1 'polypeptide(L)'
;KSRPVALVESEKTAIIASYYLPQFLWIASGGKNGCFNANSLSVLAGRSVMLFPDLGATDYWQSKICLMKSYGIDVQLFDYLEAKATESERKEGYDIADYLLKVRPDEAILQQMIKRNPNLKTLIETFDLKLVSVQRDIPQPKVSPPKKRGFRL
;
A
#
# COMPACT_ATOMS: atom_id res chain seq x y z
N LYS A 1 1.32 -19.52 -6.44
CA LYS A 1 0.73 -18.33 -7.11
C LYS A 1 1.57 -17.12 -6.74
N SER A 2 1.98 -16.30 -7.70
CA SER A 2 2.67 -15.03 -7.42
C SER A 2 1.73 -14.09 -6.69
N ARG A 3 2.26 -13.30 -5.74
CA ARG A 3 1.47 -12.27 -5.05
C ARG A 3 0.92 -11.27 -6.07
N PRO A 4 -0.33 -10.78 -5.93
CA PRO A 4 -0.83 -9.69 -6.76
C PRO A 4 0.00 -8.43 -6.52
N VAL A 5 0.13 -7.62 -7.56
CA VAL A 5 0.82 -6.33 -7.48
C VAL A 5 -0.16 -5.28 -6.98
N ALA A 6 0.30 -4.41 -6.09
CA ALA A 6 -0.40 -3.18 -5.71
C ALA A 6 0.40 -1.99 -6.20
N LEU A 7 -0.23 -1.13 -6.99
CA LEU A 7 0.37 0.05 -7.58
C LEU A 7 -0.13 1.30 -6.87
N VAL A 8 0.79 2.14 -6.40
CA VAL A 8 0.55 3.45 -5.76
C VAL A 8 1.34 4.55 -6.47
N GLU A 9 1.10 5.82 -6.14
CA GLU A 9 1.81 6.95 -6.76
C GLU A 9 3.22 7.11 -6.21
N SER A 10 3.39 7.06 -4.88
CA SER A 10 4.67 7.35 -4.24
C SER A 10 5.35 6.13 -3.62
N GLU A 11 6.69 6.17 -3.56
CA GLU A 11 7.53 5.16 -2.91
C GLU A 11 7.27 5.11 -1.40
N LYS A 12 7.03 6.26 -0.77
CA LYS A 12 6.65 6.36 0.66
C LYS A 12 5.41 5.51 0.92
N THR A 13 4.38 5.68 0.10
CA THR A 13 3.12 4.94 0.20
C THR A 13 3.33 3.44 0.02
N ALA A 14 4.14 3.03 -0.98
CA ALA A 14 4.46 1.63 -1.21
C ALA A 14 5.15 0.98 -0.01
N ILE A 15 6.11 1.66 0.62
CA ILE A 15 6.83 1.17 1.80
C ILE A 15 5.88 1.00 2.99
N ILE A 16 5.09 2.03 3.31
CA ILE A 16 4.14 1.99 4.43
C ILE A 16 3.10 0.89 4.21
N ALA A 17 2.47 0.88 3.04
CA ALA A 17 1.43 -0.09 2.72
C ALA A 17 1.96 -1.54 2.71
N SER A 18 3.23 -1.78 2.35
CA SER A 18 3.84 -3.11 2.38
C SER A 18 3.90 -3.71 3.79
N TYR A 19 4.03 -2.87 4.81
CA TYR A 19 4.02 -3.29 6.20
C TYR A 19 2.62 -3.71 6.67
N TYR A 20 1.60 -2.92 6.34
CA TYR A 20 0.21 -3.17 6.75
C TYR A 20 -0.49 -4.26 5.94
N LEU A 21 -0.17 -4.35 4.64
CA LEU A 21 -0.83 -5.22 3.67
C LEU A 21 0.19 -6.09 2.91
N PRO A 22 0.90 -7.00 3.62
CA PRO A 22 2.01 -7.79 3.07
C PRO A 22 1.58 -8.83 2.03
N GLN A 23 0.29 -9.04 1.82
CA GLN A 23 -0.23 -9.96 0.80
C GLN A 23 -0.02 -9.45 -0.63
N PHE A 24 0.25 -8.17 -0.82
CA PHE A 24 0.58 -7.57 -2.10
C PHE A 24 2.09 -7.43 -2.32
N LEU A 25 2.51 -7.36 -3.57
CA LEU A 25 3.78 -6.82 -3.99
C LEU A 25 3.57 -5.33 -4.31
N TRP A 26 4.01 -4.46 -3.42
CA TRP A 26 3.82 -3.02 -3.57
C TRP A 26 4.89 -2.42 -4.47
N ILE A 27 4.46 -1.60 -5.43
CA ILE A 27 5.32 -0.83 -6.32
C ILE A 27 4.78 0.60 -6.45
N ALA A 28 5.67 1.54 -6.71
CA ALA A 28 5.32 2.94 -6.96
C ALA A 28 5.44 3.28 -8.44
N SER A 29 4.55 4.15 -8.92
CA SER A 29 4.59 4.67 -10.29
C SER A 29 5.55 5.86 -10.45
N GLY A 30 6.00 6.45 -9.35
CA GLY A 30 6.81 7.68 -9.38
C GLY A 30 5.97 8.92 -9.71
N GLY A 31 4.69 8.91 -9.33
CA GLY A 31 3.72 9.97 -9.52
C GLY A 31 2.54 9.59 -10.42
N LYS A 32 1.56 10.49 -10.52
CA LYS A 32 0.26 10.25 -11.19
C LYS A 32 0.39 9.68 -12.61
N ASN A 33 1.41 10.10 -13.36
CA ASN A 33 1.58 9.77 -14.78
C ASN A 33 2.71 8.76 -15.05
N GLY A 34 3.52 8.40 -14.06
CA GLY A 34 4.85 7.83 -14.25
C GLY A 34 4.91 6.45 -14.92
N CYS A 35 3.91 5.59 -14.71
CA CYS A 35 4.02 4.19 -15.15
C CYS A 35 3.14 3.82 -16.36
N PHE A 36 2.32 4.72 -16.90
CA PHE A 36 1.37 4.40 -17.98
C PHE A 36 2.01 4.52 -19.36
N ASN A 37 3.16 3.90 -19.55
CA ASN A 37 3.89 3.82 -20.81
C ASN A 37 4.25 2.37 -21.16
N ALA A 38 4.60 2.12 -22.42
CA ALA A 38 4.84 0.77 -22.94
C ALA A 38 5.91 -0.01 -22.14
N ASN A 39 7.01 0.66 -21.77
CA ASN A 39 8.11 0.01 -21.05
C ASN A 39 7.67 -0.46 -19.66
N SER A 40 6.99 0.40 -18.90
CA SER A 40 6.53 0.08 -17.56
C SER A 40 5.39 -0.95 -17.57
N LEU A 41 4.44 -0.84 -18.50
CA LEU A 41 3.31 -1.76 -18.59
C LEU A 41 3.72 -3.15 -19.04
N SER A 42 4.71 -3.28 -19.94
CA SER A 42 5.19 -4.60 -20.39
C SER A 42 5.74 -5.46 -19.25
N VAL A 43 6.34 -4.85 -18.22
CA VAL A 43 6.84 -5.57 -17.03
C VAL A 43 5.71 -6.18 -16.20
N LEU A 44 4.51 -5.63 -16.30
CA LEU A 44 3.32 -6.09 -15.57
C LEU A 44 2.47 -7.08 -16.36
N ALA A 45 2.83 -7.38 -17.60
CA ALA A 45 2.08 -8.32 -18.45
C ALA A 45 1.88 -9.68 -17.76
N GLY A 46 0.65 -10.20 -17.82
CA GLY A 46 0.28 -11.47 -17.16
C GLY A 46 0.16 -11.39 -15.64
N ARG A 47 0.28 -10.22 -15.03
CA ARG A 47 0.11 -10.03 -13.58
C ARG A 47 -1.30 -9.56 -13.23
N SER A 48 -1.75 -9.94 -12.04
CA SER A 48 -2.91 -9.30 -11.41
C SER A 48 -2.43 -8.05 -10.67
N VAL A 49 -3.02 -6.91 -10.98
CA VAL A 49 -2.65 -5.58 -10.48
C VAL A 49 -3.85 -4.89 -9.85
N MET A 50 -3.71 -4.43 -8.62
CA MET A 50 -4.66 -3.56 -7.95
C MET A 50 -4.11 -2.14 -7.92
N LEU A 51 -4.87 -1.19 -8.44
CA LEU A 51 -4.52 0.23 -8.45
C LEU A 51 -5.03 0.90 -7.17
N PHE A 52 -4.17 1.63 -6.49
CA PHE A 52 -4.49 2.45 -5.31
C PHE A 52 -4.15 3.91 -5.58
N PRO A 53 -4.99 4.63 -6.33
CA PRO A 53 -4.75 6.05 -6.60
C PRO A 53 -4.87 6.89 -5.33
N ASP A 54 -4.14 8.00 -5.30
CA ASP A 54 -4.36 9.06 -4.33
C ASP A 54 -5.73 9.72 -4.58
N LEU A 55 -6.32 10.34 -3.55
CA LEU A 55 -7.60 11.05 -3.71
C LEU A 55 -7.49 12.12 -4.81
N GLY A 56 -8.48 12.12 -5.71
CA GLY A 56 -8.50 13.00 -6.88
C GLY A 56 -7.71 12.48 -8.09
N ALA A 57 -7.07 11.31 -8.01
CA ALA A 57 -6.42 10.65 -9.14
C ALA A 57 -7.24 9.47 -9.70
N THR A 58 -8.33 9.11 -9.03
CA THR A 58 -9.14 7.92 -9.32
C THR A 58 -9.64 7.90 -10.76
N ASP A 59 -10.26 8.98 -11.26
CA ASP A 59 -10.79 9.06 -12.62
C ASP A 59 -9.69 8.94 -13.68
N TYR A 60 -8.55 9.56 -13.41
CA TYR A 60 -7.41 9.46 -14.33
C TYR A 60 -6.89 8.02 -14.41
N TRP A 61 -6.70 7.34 -13.29
CA TRP A 61 -6.24 5.97 -13.27
C TRP A 61 -7.28 4.99 -13.84
N GLN A 62 -8.57 5.24 -13.58
CA GLN A 62 -9.68 4.53 -14.21
C GLN A 62 -9.58 4.58 -15.74
N SER A 63 -9.25 5.74 -16.31
CA SER A 63 -9.09 5.91 -17.77
C SER A 63 -7.94 5.07 -18.36
N LYS A 64 -6.98 4.64 -17.53
CA LYS A 64 -5.83 3.82 -17.97
C LYS A 64 -6.09 2.32 -17.97
N ILE A 65 -7.19 1.87 -17.38
CA ILE A 65 -7.51 0.44 -17.26
C ILE A 65 -7.57 -0.26 -18.63
N CYS A 66 -8.21 0.35 -19.61
CA CYS A 66 -8.27 -0.24 -20.96
C CYS A 66 -6.89 -0.40 -21.59
N LEU A 67 -6.02 0.60 -21.42
CA LEU A 67 -4.62 0.51 -21.85
C LEU A 67 -3.88 -0.61 -21.13
N MET A 68 -4.00 -0.73 -19.82
CA MET A 68 -3.35 -1.80 -19.05
C MET A 68 -3.83 -3.19 -19.50
N LYS A 69 -5.13 -3.34 -19.71
CA LYS A 69 -5.71 -4.60 -20.22
C LYS A 69 -5.17 -4.98 -21.60
N SER A 70 -4.89 -4.01 -22.48
CA SER A 70 -4.29 -4.29 -23.82
C SER A 70 -2.87 -4.83 -23.72
N TYR A 71 -2.17 -4.63 -22.60
CA TYR A 71 -0.88 -5.26 -22.28
C TYR A 71 -1.02 -6.62 -21.57
N GLY A 72 -2.23 -7.19 -21.49
CA GLY A 72 -2.47 -8.48 -20.84
C GLY A 72 -2.41 -8.42 -19.32
N ILE A 73 -2.64 -7.24 -18.72
CA ILE A 73 -2.66 -7.05 -17.26
C ILE A 73 -4.08 -7.27 -16.75
N ASP A 74 -4.25 -8.15 -15.76
CA ASP A 74 -5.51 -8.29 -15.01
C ASP A 74 -5.58 -7.19 -13.96
N VAL A 75 -6.25 -6.08 -14.30
CA VAL A 75 -6.23 -4.85 -13.50
C VAL A 75 -7.59 -4.58 -12.84
N GLN A 76 -7.53 -4.19 -11.57
CA GLN A 76 -8.66 -3.72 -10.76
C GLN A 76 -8.30 -2.38 -10.12
N LEU A 77 -9.32 -1.55 -9.87
CA LEU A 77 -9.19 -0.26 -9.22
C LEU A 77 -9.77 -0.34 -7.80
N PHE A 78 -9.02 0.16 -6.82
CA PHE A 78 -9.49 0.36 -5.47
C PHE A 78 -10.01 1.80 -5.33
N ASP A 79 -11.31 1.97 -5.50
CA ASP A 79 -12.02 3.26 -5.45
C ASP A 79 -12.65 3.57 -4.09
N TYR A 80 -12.47 2.68 -3.11
CA TYR A 80 -13.10 2.80 -1.79
C TYR A 80 -12.74 4.11 -1.08
N LEU A 81 -11.50 4.58 -1.19
CA LEU A 81 -11.07 5.83 -0.57
C LEU A 81 -11.83 7.01 -1.17
N GLU A 82 -11.94 7.05 -2.51
CA GLU A 82 -12.69 8.08 -3.22
C GLU A 82 -14.16 8.12 -2.78
N ALA A 83 -14.78 6.95 -2.59
CA ALA A 83 -16.17 6.84 -2.18
C ALA A 83 -16.45 7.27 -0.72
N LYS A 84 -15.43 7.22 0.16
CA LYS A 84 -15.57 7.43 1.61
C LYS A 84 -14.89 8.68 2.15
N ALA A 85 -14.02 9.30 1.36
CA ALA A 85 -13.24 10.46 1.79
C ALA A 85 -14.11 11.67 2.14
N THR A 86 -13.72 12.38 3.17
CA THR A 86 -14.24 13.70 3.51
C THR A 86 -13.68 14.77 2.57
N GLU A 87 -14.30 15.95 2.53
CA GLU A 87 -13.78 17.08 1.74
C GLU A 87 -12.38 17.52 2.19
N SER A 88 -12.07 17.43 3.48
CA SER A 88 -10.75 17.78 4.00
C SER A 88 -9.69 16.80 3.46
N GLU A 89 -9.96 15.51 3.55
CA GLU A 89 -9.05 14.46 3.05
C GLU A 89 -8.81 14.59 1.54
N ARG A 90 -9.86 14.98 0.78
CA ARG A 90 -9.73 15.25 -0.66
C ARG A 90 -8.84 16.46 -0.95
N LYS A 91 -8.99 17.55 -0.19
CA LYS A 91 -8.15 18.74 -0.33
C LYS A 91 -6.69 18.46 0.00
N GLU A 92 -6.45 17.59 0.97
CA GLU A 92 -5.11 17.18 1.41
C GLU A 92 -4.50 16.11 0.51
N GLY A 93 -5.30 15.51 -0.40
CA GLY A 93 -4.83 14.49 -1.34
C GLY A 93 -4.37 13.20 -0.64
N TYR A 94 -5.15 12.73 0.34
CA TYR A 94 -4.82 11.52 1.08
C TYR A 94 -4.61 10.32 0.16
N ASP A 95 -3.67 9.47 0.57
CA ASP A 95 -3.37 8.18 -0.05
C ASP A 95 -3.72 7.01 0.89
N ILE A 96 -3.53 5.78 0.43
CA ILE A 96 -3.80 4.59 1.26
C ILE A 96 -2.93 4.54 2.52
N ALA A 97 -1.70 5.08 2.51
CA ALA A 97 -0.84 5.09 3.68
C ALA A 97 -1.39 6.00 4.78
N ASP A 98 -2.00 7.15 4.44
CA ASP A 98 -2.59 8.06 5.40
C ASP A 98 -3.73 7.38 6.19
N TYR A 99 -4.52 6.55 5.53
CA TYR A 99 -5.56 5.76 6.19
C TYR A 99 -4.98 4.62 7.02
N LEU A 100 -3.97 3.90 6.51
CA LEU A 100 -3.34 2.80 7.23
C LEU A 100 -2.63 3.27 8.50
N LEU A 101 -2.00 4.45 8.48
CA LEU A 101 -1.34 5.04 9.65
C LEU A 101 -2.31 5.43 10.77
N LYS A 102 -3.60 5.63 10.47
CA LYS A 102 -4.64 5.84 11.48
C LYS A 102 -4.98 4.55 12.25
N VAL A 103 -4.64 3.38 11.70
CA VAL A 103 -4.91 2.06 12.30
C VAL A 103 -3.62 1.52 12.90
N ARG A 104 -3.67 1.08 14.16
CA ARG A 104 -2.50 0.39 14.76
C ARG A 104 -2.22 -0.90 13.99
N PRO A 105 -0.93 -1.21 13.68
CA PRO A 105 -0.58 -2.41 12.92
C PRO A 105 -1.14 -3.70 13.53
N ASP A 106 -1.06 -3.82 14.86
CA ASP A 106 -1.56 -4.99 15.61
C ASP A 106 -3.07 -5.15 15.44
N GLU A 107 -3.81 -4.03 15.43
CA GLU A 107 -5.27 -4.02 15.20
C GLU A 107 -5.62 -4.44 13.78
N ALA A 108 -4.84 -3.99 12.78
CA ALA A 108 -5.03 -4.40 11.39
C ALA A 108 -4.82 -5.91 11.21
N ILE A 109 -3.78 -6.46 11.84
CA ILE A 109 -3.49 -7.91 11.85
C ILE A 109 -4.62 -8.66 12.55
N LEU A 110 -5.08 -8.18 13.71
CA LEU A 110 -6.18 -8.81 14.45
C LEU A 110 -7.45 -8.84 13.62
N GLN A 111 -7.81 -7.76 12.94
CA GLN A 111 -8.99 -7.72 12.06
C GLN A 111 -8.87 -8.74 10.90
N GLN A 112 -7.69 -8.91 10.33
CA GLN A 112 -7.46 -9.96 9.31
C GLN A 112 -7.61 -11.38 9.90
N MET A 113 -7.13 -11.61 11.12
CA MET A 113 -7.28 -12.90 11.82
C MET A 113 -8.77 -13.20 12.11
N ILE A 114 -9.52 -12.23 12.60
CA ILE A 114 -10.96 -12.35 12.85
C ILE A 114 -11.71 -12.65 11.54
N LYS A 115 -11.36 -11.98 10.44
CA LYS A 115 -11.97 -12.23 9.14
C LYS A 115 -11.73 -13.66 8.64
N ARG A 116 -10.57 -14.23 8.92
CA ARG A 116 -10.23 -15.63 8.57
C ARG A 116 -10.88 -16.64 9.50
N ASN A 117 -11.06 -16.29 10.76
CA ASN A 117 -11.69 -17.12 11.79
C ASN A 117 -12.62 -16.29 12.66
N PRO A 118 -13.92 -16.19 12.32
CA PRO A 118 -14.89 -15.39 13.06
C PRO A 118 -15.03 -15.78 14.55
N ASN A 119 -14.75 -17.04 14.91
CA ASN A 119 -14.82 -17.50 16.30
C ASN A 119 -13.79 -16.79 17.20
N LEU A 120 -12.73 -16.23 16.62
CA LEU A 120 -11.74 -15.45 17.36
C LEU A 120 -12.36 -14.20 18.00
N LYS A 121 -13.32 -13.57 17.33
CA LYS A 121 -14.07 -12.43 17.88
C LYS A 121 -14.83 -12.83 19.15
N THR A 122 -15.52 -13.95 19.11
CA THR A 122 -16.25 -14.50 20.28
C THR A 122 -15.30 -14.80 21.45
N LEU A 123 -14.14 -15.38 21.18
CA LEU A 123 -13.14 -15.64 22.22
C LEU A 123 -12.63 -14.34 22.86
N ILE A 124 -12.33 -13.32 22.05
CA ILE A 124 -11.86 -12.01 22.54
C ILE A 124 -12.91 -11.39 23.45
N GLU A 125 -14.17 -11.38 23.03
CA GLU A 125 -15.28 -10.81 23.79
C GLU A 125 -15.59 -11.61 25.06
N THR A 126 -15.55 -12.95 24.99
CA THR A 126 -15.86 -13.82 26.14
C THR A 126 -14.82 -13.73 27.25
N PHE A 127 -13.55 -13.60 26.90
CA PHE A 127 -12.43 -13.60 27.85
C PHE A 127 -11.82 -12.21 28.10
N ASP A 128 -12.45 -11.14 27.60
CA ASP A 128 -11.96 -9.73 27.68
C ASP A 128 -10.46 -9.61 27.28
N LEU A 129 -10.09 -10.29 26.19
CA LEU A 129 -8.70 -10.29 25.74
C LEU A 129 -8.31 -8.93 25.17
N LYS A 130 -7.15 -8.43 25.58
CA LYS A 130 -6.60 -7.13 25.10
C LYS A 130 -5.36 -7.35 24.28
N LEU A 131 -5.21 -6.54 23.23
CA LEU A 131 -3.97 -6.47 22.47
C LEU A 131 -2.85 -5.95 23.37
N VAL A 132 -1.83 -6.78 23.58
CA VAL A 132 -0.59 -6.37 24.24
C VAL A 132 0.42 -6.02 23.15
N SER A 133 0.82 -4.75 23.06
CA SER A 133 1.90 -4.34 22.17
C SER A 133 3.21 -4.91 22.68
N VAL A 134 3.74 -5.90 21.99
CA VAL A 134 5.12 -6.35 22.23
C VAL A 134 6.02 -5.28 21.61
N GLN A 135 6.68 -4.46 22.45
CA GLN A 135 7.80 -3.66 21.99
C GLN A 135 8.89 -4.62 21.50
N ARG A 136 8.96 -4.81 20.18
CA ARG A 136 10.13 -5.44 19.59
C ARG A 136 11.23 -4.38 19.61
N ASP A 137 12.25 -4.59 20.43
CA ASP A 137 13.52 -3.88 20.29
C ASP A 137 14.09 -4.25 18.91
N ILE A 138 13.72 -3.47 17.89
CA ILE A 138 14.36 -3.55 16.58
C ILE A 138 15.73 -2.89 16.78
N PRO A 139 16.84 -3.63 16.66
CA PRO A 139 18.16 -3.02 16.73
C PRO A 139 18.23 -1.93 15.68
N GLN A 140 18.41 -0.68 16.10
CA GLN A 140 18.62 0.43 15.17
C GLN A 140 19.83 0.09 14.29
N PRO A 141 19.74 0.13 12.96
CA PRO A 141 20.90 -0.09 12.12
C PRO A 141 21.94 0.97 12.49
N LYS A 142 23.13 0.53 12.89
CA LYS A 142 24.28 1.42 13.15
C LYS A 142 24.61 2.11 11.81
N VAL A 143 24.09 3.30 11.61
CA VAL A 143 24.45 4.14 10.46
C VAL A 143 25.87 4.60 10.69
N SER A 144 26.83 3.96 10.02
CA SER A 144 28.19 4.46 9.96
C SER A 144 28.20 5.83 9.28
N PRO A 145 28.86 6.84 9.85
CA PRO A 145 28.91 8.16 9.21
C PRO A 145 29.54 8.04 7.81
N PRO A 146 29.05 8.79 6.82
CA PRO A 146 29.56 8.73 5.47
C PRO A 146 31.06 9.05 5.47
N LYS A 147 31.87 8.17 4.88
CA LYS A 147 33.31 8.44 4.66
C LYS A 147 33.42 9.70 3.83
N LYS A 148 33.99 10.76 4.41
CA LYS A 148 34.35 11.97 3.67
C LYS A 148 35.27 11.57 2.53
N ARG A 149 34.80 11.62 1.30
CA ARG A 149 35.66 11.57 0.11
C ARG A 149 36.44 12.89 0.07
N GLY A 150 37.72 12.85 0.44
CA GLY A 150 38.61 13.96 0.25
C GLY A 150 38.78 14.22 -1.26
N PHE A 151 38.39 15.40 -1.71
CA PHE A 151 38.80 15.90 -2.99
C PHE A 151 40.33 16.17 -2.88
N ARG A 152 41.14 15.45 -3.67
CA ARG A 152 42.50 15.88 -3.96
C ARG A 152 42.40 16.87 -5.11
N LEU A 153 42.90 18.08 -4.88
CA LEU A 153 43.24 19.08 -5.90
C LEU A 153 44.42 18.58 -6.70
#